data_ead7bb5fffeb273db5207fb185502b02
#
_entry.id   ead7bb5fffeb273db5207fb185502b02
#
_cell.length_a   1.000
_cell.length_b   1.000
_cell.length_c   1.000
_cell.angle_alpha   90.00
_cell.angle_beta   90.00
_cell.angle_gamma   90.00
#
_symmetry.space_group_name_H-M   'P 1'
#
loop_
_entity.id
_entity.type
_entity.pdbx_description
1 polymer ?
#
loop_
_entity_poly.entity_id
_entity_poly.type
_entity_poly.pdbx_seq_one_letter_code
_entity_poly.pdbx_strand_id
1 'polypeptide(L)' 'PGIRLSISVTTRKPRPGEVDGEDYVFVDASRFEEMRANGDLLEWAQVFGNSYGTPRAPVEAAIGRGEDVLFD' A
#
# COMPACT_ATOMS: atom_id res chain seq x y z
N PRO A 1 -19.59 5.29 10.97
CA PRO A 1 -18.30 5.09 10.29
C PRO A 1 -18.08 3.63 9.92
N GLY A 2 -17.49 3.41 8.77
CA GLY A 2 -17.20 2.07 8.30
C GLY A 2 -15.79 1.63 8.63
N ILE A 3 -15.46 0.42 8.20
CA ILE A 3 -14.09 -0.11 8.29
C ILE A 3 -13.55 -0.18 6.87
N ARG A 4 -12.33 0.31 6.70
CA ARG A 4 -11.66 0.31 5.40
C ARG A 4 -10.39 -0.55 5.50
N LEU A 5 -10.24 -1.50 4.57
CA LEU A 5 -9.01 -2.29 4.47
C LEU A 5 -7.95 -1.47 3.73
N SER A 6 -6.78 -1.32 4.35
CA SER A 6 -5.66 -0.67 3.70
C SER A 6 -4.88 -1.69 2.86
N ILE A 7 -4.76 -1.42 1.57
CA ILE A 7 -4.08 -2.29 0.62
C ILE A 7 -2.64 -1.80 0.46
N SER A 8 -1.67 -2.69 0.66
CA SER A 8 -0.26 -2.35 0.56
C SER A 8 0.21 -2.23 -0.88
N VAL A 9 1.23 -1.38 -1.08
CA VAL A 9 1.97 -1.28 -2.33
C VAL A 9 3.14 -2.26 -2.26
N THR A 10 3.44 -2.96 -3.32
CA THR A 10 4.57 -3.89 -3.34
C THR A 10 5.27 -3.93 -4.70
N THR A 11 6.58 -4.22 -4.65
CA THR A 11 7.37 -4.48 -5.86
C THR A 11 7.36 -5.96 -6.24
N ARG A 12 6.78 -6.83 -5.42
CA ARG A 12 6.62 -8.25 -5.73
C ARG A 12 5.70 -8.42 -6.92
N LYS A 13 6.00 -9.36 -7.79
CA LYS A 13 5.11 -9.66 -8.92
C LYS A 13 3.84 -10.32 -8.44
N PRO A 14 2.69 -10.05 -9.09
CA PRO A 14 1.43 -10.71 -8.73
C PRO A 14 1.53 -12.23 -8.83
N ARG A 15 0.91 -12.92 -7.89
CA ARG A 15 0.73 -14.37 -7.93
C ARG A 15 -0.58 -14.68 -8.66
N PRO A 16 -0.75 -15.92 -9.17
CA PRO A 16 -2.02 -16.29 -9.79
C PRO A 16 -3.20 -16.01 -8.88
N GLY A 17 -4.22 -15.36 -9.43
CA GLY A 17 -5.43 -15.01 -8.67
C GLY A 17 -5.36 -13.66 -7.96
N GLU A 18 -4.20 -13.03 -7.87
CA GLU A 18 -4.09 -11.69 -7.27
C GLU A 18 -4.47 -10.62 -8.28
N VAL A 19 -5.18 -9.60 -7.81
CA VAL A 19 -5.69 -8.52 -8.66
C VAL A 19 -5.09 -7.19 -8.19
N ASP A 20 -4.48 -6.47 -9.14
CA ASP A 20 -3.90 -5.15 -8.87
C ASP A 20 -5.01 -4.19 -8.41
N GLY A 21 -4.74 -3.49 -7.32
CA GLY A 21 -5.70 -2.56 -6.73
C GLY A 21 -6.67 -3.20 -5.75
N GLU A 22 -6.67 -4.52 -5.64
CA GLU A 22 -7.52 -5.25 -4.68
C GLU A 22 -6.70 -6.00 -3.64
N ASP A 23 -5.77 -6.83 -4.07
CA ASP A 23 -4.90 -7.58 -3.15
C ASP A 23 -3.68 -6.76 -2.74
N TYR A 24 -3.08 -6.11 -3.73
CA TYR A 24 -1.95 -5.19 -3.57
C TYR A 24 -2.02 -4.16 -4.69
N VAL A 25 -1.31 -3.05 -4.53
CA VAL A 25 -0.98 -2.18 -5.65
C VAL A 25 0.42 -2.60 -6.10
N PHE A 26 0.54 -3.19 -7.27
CA PHE A 26 1.80 -3.72 -7.79
C PHE A 26 2.51 -2.64 -8.59
N VAL A 27 3.73 -2.31 -8.18
CA VAL A 27 4.54 -1.28 -8.82
C VAL A 27 5.95 -1.81 -9.08
N ASP A 28 6.71 -1.13 -9.94
CA ASP A 28 8.12 -1.48 -10.09
C ASP A 28 8.96 -0.79 -9.01
N ALA A 29 10.25 -1.16 -8.95
CA ALA A 29 11.15 -0.64 -7.94
C ALA A 29 11.33 0.88 -8.05
N SER A 30 11.36 1.42 -9.26
CA SER A 30 11.49 2.86 -9.49
C SER A 30 10.30 3.63 -8.94
N ARG A 31 9.10 3.12 -9.20
CA ARG A 31 7.88 3.76 -8.70
C ARG A 31 7.80 3.69 -7.17
N PHE A 32 8.17 2.55 -6.60
CA PHE A 32 8.18 2.40 -5.14
C PHE A 32 9.13 3.40 -4.50
N GLU A 33 10.34 3.52 -5.04
CA GLU A 33 11.34 4.47 -4.52
C GLU A 33 10.85 5.91 -4.64
N GLU A 34 10.18 6.25 -5.73
CA GLU A 34 9.59 7.57 -5.93
C GLU A 34 8.53 7.85 -4.85
N MET A 35 7.66 6.89 -4.58
CA MET A 35 6.63 7.03 -3.55
C MET A 35 7.26 7.21 -2.17
N ARG A 36 8.30 6.43 -1.86
CA ARG A 36 9.02 6.54 -0.60
C ARG A 36 9.65 7.92 -0.44
N ALA A 37 10.34 8.38 -1.48
CA ALA A 37 11.04 9.66 -1.46
C ALA A 37 10.08 10.85 -1.35
N ASN A 38 8.90 10.74 -1.94
CA ASN A 38 7.88 11.79 -1.91
C ASN A 38 7.06 11.81 -0.61
N GLY A 39 7.28 10.87 0.30
CA GLY A 39 6.50 10.79 1.53
C GLY A 39 5.11 10.20 1.35
N ASP A 40 4.90 9.45 0.27
CA ASP A 40 3.59 8.87 -0.04
C ASP A 40 3.30 7.58 0.74
N LEU A 41 4.29 7.08 1.46
CA LEU A 41 4.16 5.88 2.26
C LEU A 41 4.25 6.22 3.75
N LEU A 42 3.31 5.69 4.54
CA LEU A 42 3.33 5.84 6.00
C LEU A 42 4.45 5.02 6.61
N GLU A 43 4.66 3.83 6.08
CA GLU A 43 5.75 2.94 6.47
C GLU A 43 6.10 2.03 5.32
N TRP A 44 7.27 1.46 5.35
CA TRP A 44 7.74 0.51 4.34
C TRP A 44 8.77 -0.43 4.92
N ALA A 45 8.94 -1.59 4.29
CA ALA A 45 9.94 -2.58 4.68
C ALA A 45 10.31 -3.45 3.48
N GLN A 46 11.45 -4.12 3.57
CA GLN A 46 11.83 -5.14 2.59
C GLN A 46 11.70 -6.52 3.22
N VAL A 47 11.12 -7.43 2.45
CA VAL A 47 10.93 -8.82 2.87
C VAL A 47 11.31 -9.71 1.69
N PHE A 48 12.34 -10.54 1.86
CA PHE A 48 12.83 -11.46 0.83
C PHE A 48 13.11 -10.76 -0.51
N GLY A 49 13.72 -9.60 -0.46
CA GLY A 49 14.13 -8.86 -1.65
C GLY A 49 13.03 -8.04 -2.32
N ASN A 50 11.81 -8.09 -1.82
CA ASN A 50 10.71 -7.26 -2.30
C ASN A 50 10.39 -6.16 -1.30
N SER A 51 9.92 -5.03 -1.80
CA SER A 51 9.52 -3.91 -0.95
C SER A 51 8.00 -3.90 -0.76
N TYR A 52 7.57 -3.53 0.43
CA TYR A 52 6.16 -3.40 0.80
C TYR A 52 5.97 -2.08 1.53
N GLY A 53 4.88 -1.38 1.24
CA GLY A 53 4.61 -0.11 1.89
C GLY A 53 3.13 0.15 2.07
N THR A 54 2.80 0.95 3.08
CA THR A 54 1.43 1.38 3.33
C THR A 54 1.23 2.77 2.73
N PRO A 55 0.36 2.93 1.72
CA PRO A 55 0.13 4.23 1.10
C PRO A 55 -0.55 5.20 2.08
N ARG A 56 -0.07 6.44 2.09
CA ARG A 56 -0.54 7.47 3.02
C ARG A 56 -1.93 7.99 2.66
N ALA A 57 -2.14 8.33 1.40
CA ALA A 57 -3.34 9.05 0.97
C ALA A 57 -4.65 8.32 1.27
N PRO A 58 -4.81 7.01 0.93
CA PRO A 58 -6.07 6.33 1.24
C PRO A 58 -6.32 6.19 2.74
N VAL A 59 -5.26 6.01 3.55
CA VAL A 59 -5.39 5.90 5.00
C VAL A 59 -5.85 7.23 5.60
N GLU A 60 -5.21 8.32 5.20
CA GLU A 60 -5.57 9.66 5.69
C GLU A 60 -6.98 10.06 5.25
N ALA A 61 -7.36 9.71 4.03
CA ALA A 61 -8.69 9.97 3.53
C ALA A 61 -9.76 9.21 4.33
N ALA A 62 -9.51 7.93 4.64
CA ALA A 62 -10.44 7.12 5.42
C ALA A 62 -10.59 7.66 6.84
N ILE A 63 -9.49 8.00 7.48
CA ILE A 63 -9.50 8.58 8.84
C ILE A 63 -10.25 9.92 8.83
N GLY A 64 -10.03 10.73 7.80
CA GLY A 64 -10.73 12.03 7.65
C GLY A 64 -12.24 11.89 7.49
N ARG A 65 -12.72 10.74 7.02
CA ARG A 65 -14.16 10.43 6.93
C ARG A 65 -14.69 9.75 8.19
N GLY A 66 -13.88 9.57 9.23
CA GLY A 66 -14.27 8.90 10.46
C GLY A 66 -14.35 7.38 10.34
N GLU A 67 -13.70 6.82 9.32
CA GLU A 67 -13.66 5.37 9.11
C GLU A 67 -12.49 4.76 9.90
N ASP A 68 -12.70 3.56 10.39
CA ASP A 68 -11.61 2.78 10.96
C ASP A 68 -10.81 2.14 9.83
N VAL A 69 -9.49 2.06 10.01
CA VAL A 69 -8.61 1.48 8.99
C VAL A 69 -8.01 0.18 9.53
N LEU A 70 -8.19 -0.89 8.74
CA LEU A 70 -7.62 -2.19 9.05
C LEU A 70 -6.43 -2.40 8.10
N PHE A 71 -5.25 -2.60 8.66
CA PHE A 71 -4.04 -2.78 7.87
C PHE A 71 -3.84 -4.24 7.49
N ASP A 72 -3.36 -4.41 6.29
CA ASP A 72 -3.07 -5.69 5.66
C ASP A 72 -1.82 -6.33 6.29
#